data_f06af41c72d2f7138ca3feda5a0af550
#
_entry.id   f06af41c72d2f7138ca3feda5a0af550
#
_cell.length_a   1.000
_cell.length_b   1.000
_cell.length_c   1.000
_cell.angle_alpha   90.00
_cell.angle_beta   90.00
_cell.angle_gamma   90.00
#
_symmetry.space_group_name_H-M   'P 1'
#
loop_
_entity.id
_entity.type
_entity.pdbx_description
1 polymer ?
#
loop_
_entity_poly.entity_id
_entity_poly.type
_entity_poly.pdbx_seq_one_letter_code
_entity_poly.pdbx_strand_id
1 'polypeptide(L)'
;MKQLFITLLTIAGFALAQGPVATTFLWDGNTDTEGKVETGSDEETAGYWYDYNDANDGGSSTFTFPADVEENAYSNFYGPLIEAYGGIKASISLGAGCDYPYAGIGFNVWSEGQEGVDITAWNGICLTYESTLGFGIELGVADEATVTEYNNYKATVAKAGSLTATDFAWAKFKQGTGWGKTIPIETALGSTAAIKLKFEGVGGTTGDFLIKQVGSLGQCSVGPNAIPESNVKKAITINDDMIVATGATKIEVFELTGKSVISTDESTLKFDSFKPGVYVIRATGKNLNFVKQIQLH
;
A
#
# COMPACT_ATOMS: atom_id res chain seq x y z
N MET A 1 64.39 28.37 -13.64
CA MET A 1 63.51 27.28 -13.24
C MET A 1 62.28 27.89 -12.56
N LYS A 2 61.11 27.89 -13.24
CA LYS A 2 59.84 28.37 -12.68
C LYS A 2 59.07 27.13 -12.22
N GLN A 3 58.86 26.98 -10.90
CA GLN A 3 57.99 25.93 -10.36
C GLN A 3 56.53 26.33 -10.56
N LEU A 4 55.81 25.46 -11.24
CA LEU A 4 54.35 25.57 -11.46
C LEU A 4 53.66 24.84 -10.28
N PHE A 5 53.03 25.59 -9.39
CA PHE A 5 52.17 25.02 -8.35
C PHE A 5 50.80 24.72 -9.01
N ILE A 6 50.46 23.44 -9.16
CA ILE A 6 49.12 23.00 -9.51
C ILE A 6 48.34 22.87 -8.19
N THR A 7 47.47 23.81 -7.94
CA THR A 7 46.49 23.71 -6.83
C THR A 7 45.40 22.77 -7.26
N LEU A 8 45.36 21.59 -6.65
CA LEU A 8 44.26 20.63 -6.82
C LEU A 8 43.03 21.17 -6.10
N LEU A 9 42.03 21.65 -6.85
CA LEU A 9 40.74 22.07 -6.32
C LEU A 9 39.94 20.82 -6.07
N THR A 10 39.87 20.32 -4.83
CA THR A 10 38.92 19.28 -4.43
C THR A 10 37.52 19.90 -4.41
N ILE A 11 36.73 19.55 -5.41
CA ILE A 11 35.30 19.83 -5.36
C ILE A 11 34.72 18.83 -4.35
N ALA A 12 34.50 19.31 -3.11
CA ALA A 12 33.63 18.60 -2.18
C ALA A 12 32.23 18.65 -2.76
N GLY A 13 31.76 17.53 -3.29
CA GLY A 13 30.36 17.35 -3.64
C GLY A 13 29.54 17.54 -2.36
N PHE A 14 28.79 18.62 -2.30
CA PHE A 14 27.73 18.74 -1.31
C PHE A 14 26.70 17.66 -1.67
N ALA A 15 26.70 16.53 -0.93
CA ALA A 15 25.51 15.72 -0.82
C ALA A 15 24.46 16.64 -0.20
N LEU A 16 23.44 16.99 -0.97
CA LEU A 16 22.24 17.63 -0.43
C LEU A 16 21.73 16.66 0.64
N ALA A 17 21.62 17.15 1.87
CA ALA A 17 21.00 16.37 2.93
C ALA A 17 19.54 16.13 2.48
N GLN A 18 19.24 14.89 2.08
CA GLN A 18 17.88 14.47 1.80
C GLN A 18 17.09 14.64 3.10
N GLY A 19 15.89 15.19 2.99
CA GLY A 19 15.01 15.38 4.15
C GLY A 19 14.73 14.04 4.83
N PRO A 20 14.40 14.04 6.13
CA PRO A 20 14.10 12.82 6.84
C PRO A 20 12.75 12.26 6.37
N VAL A 21 12.73 11.01 5.90
CA VAL A 21 11.46 10.26 5.80
C VAL A 21 10.91 10.01 7.21
N ALA A 22 9.61 9.79 7.33
CA ALA A 22 8.99 9.42 8.60
C ALA A 22 9.65 8.16 9.17
N THR A 23 9.81 8.10 10.50
CA THR A 23 10.37 6.90 11.16
C THR A 23 9.42 5.70 11.13
N THR A 24 8.13 5.95 10.89
CA THR A 24 7.10 4.95 10.67
C THR A 24 6.09 5.49 9.66
N PHE A 25 5.51 4.59 8.88
CA PHE A 25 4.39 4.91 7.98
C PHE A 25 3.40 3.77 7.96
N LEU A 26 2.17 4.07 7.60
CA LEU A 26 1.13 3.10 7.26
C LEU A 26 0.27 3.70 6.17
N TRP A 27 0.23 3.04 5.02
CA TRP A 27 -0.79 3.23 4.03
C TRP A 27 -1.92 2.21 4.28
N ASP A 28 -3.14 2.67 4.41
CA ASP A 28 -4.34 1.83 4.58
C ASP A 28 -5.38 2.25 3.54
N GLY A 29 -5.63 1.40 2.57
CA GLY A 29 -6.59 1.65 1.51
C GLY A 29 -8.05 1.85 1.96
N ASN A 30 -8.38 1.60 3.25
CA ASN A 30 -9.69 1.96 3.78
C ASN A 30 -9.78 3.44 4.18
N THR A 31 -8.68 4.11 4.41
CA THR A 31 -8.62 5.52 4.86
C THR A 31 -7.99 6.44 3.83
N ASP A 32 -7.07 5.93 3.02
CA ASP A 32 -6.42 6.66 1.94
C ASP A 32 -7.13 6.36 0.61
N THR A 33 -7.69 7.39 0.01
CA THR A 33 -8.43 7.30 -1.26
C THR A 33 -7.69 7.96 -2.43
N GLU A 34 -6.51 8.54 -2.18
CA GLU A 34 -5.78 9.30 -3.20
C GLU A 34 -4.76 8.44 -3.98
N GLY A 35 -4.52 7.20 -3.53
CA GLY A 35 -3.52 6.33 -4.15
C GLY A 35 -2.09 6.74 -3.84
N LYS A 36 -1.86 7.36 -2.68
CA LYS A 36 -0.58 7.88 -2.24
C LYS A 36 -0.18 7.28 -0.89
N VAL A 37 1.05 6.81 -0.78
CA VAL A 37 1.66 6.38 0.47
C VAL A 37 2.40 7.56 1.11
N GLU A 38 1.98 7.98 2.30
CA GLU A 38 2.61 9.08 3.04
C GLU A 38 3.91 8.59 3.70
N THR A 39 5.02 8.73 2.98
CA THR A 39 6.36 8.30 3.42
C THR A 39 7.05 9.30 4.36
N GLY A 40 6.49 10.49 4.50
CA GLY A 40 7.12 11.64 5.19
C GLY A 40 8.03 12.47 4.28
N SER A 41 8.03 12.22 2.96
CA SER A 41 8.68 13.10 1.99
C SER A 41 7.88 14.38 1.79
N ASP A 42 8.57 15.51 1.65
CA ASP A 42 7.99 16.81 1.29
C ASP A 42 7.79 16.96 -0.22
N GLU A 43 8.21 15.97 -1.02
CA GLU A 43 8.08 16.00 -2.47
C GLU A 43 6.67 15.59 -2.91
N GLU A 44 6.04 16.41 -3.75
CA GLU A 44 4.66 16.17 -4.21
C GLU A 44 4.52 14.84 -4.98
N THR A 45 5.58 14.40 -5.65
CA THR A 45 5.60 13.17 -6.48
C THR A 45 5.91 11.90 -5.70
N ALA A 46 6.23 11.98 -4.40
CA ALA A 46 6.48 10.81 -3.55
C ALA A 46 5.20 10.02 -3.30
N GLY A 47 5.35 8.72 -3.13
CA GLY A 47 4.34 7.83 -2.57
C GLY A 47 3.22 7.38 -3.51
N TYR A 48 3.08 7.96 -4.71
CA TYR A 48 2.05 7.50 -5.65
C TYR A 48 2.33 6.09 -6.15
N TRP A 49 1.26 5.27 -6.18
CA TRP A 49 1.32 3.93 -6.73
C TRP A 49 1.48 3.96 -8.25
N TYR A 50 2.33 3.08 -8.75
CA TYR A 50 2.53 2.80 -10.17
C TYR A 50 2.63 1.29 -10.41
N ASP A 51 2.42 0.87 -11.65
CA ASP A 51 2.71 -0.50 -12.09
C ASP A 51 3.87 -0.52 -13.08
N TYR A 52 4.48 -1.68 -13.19
CA TYR A 52 5.58 -1.95 -14.11
C TYR A 52 5.57 -3.42 -14.52
N ASN A 53 6.16 -3.74 -15.67
CA ASN A 53 6.22 -5.10 -16.18
C ASN A 53 7.47 -5.32 -17.05
N ASP A 54 7.57 -6.53 -17.59
CA ASP A 54 8.67 -7.02 -18.41
C ASP A 54 8.61 -6.60 -19.89
N ALA A 55 7.76 -5.65 -20.29
CA ALA A 55 7.62 -5.25 -21.68
C ALA A 55 8.95 -4.74 -22.28
N ASN A 56 9.74 -4.01 -21.50
CA ASN A 56 11.06 -3.52 -21.95
C ASN A 56 12.10 -4.64 -22.10
N ASP A 57 11.88 -5.80 -21.51
CA ASP A 57 12.72 -6.99 -21.60
C ASP A 57 12.17 -7.99 -22.63
N GLY A 58 11.18 -7.57 -23.43
CA GLY A 58 10.54 -8.38 -24.45
C GLY A 58 9.46 -9.33 -23.93
N GLY A 59 9.04 -9.16 -22.68
CA GLY A 59 7.94 -9.91 -22.06
C GLY A 59 6.57 -9.36 -22.43
N SER A 60 5.53 -10.01 -21.92
CA SER A 60 4.13 -9.65 -22.14
C SER A 60 3.27 -9.84 -20.90
N SER A 61 3.89 -9.68 -19.72
CA SER A 61 3.17 -9.74 -18.45
C SER A 61 2.27 -8.52 -18.28
N THR A 62 1.08 -8.73 -17.68
CA THR A 62 0.07 -7.67 -17.56
C THR A 62 -0.68 -7.76 -16.24
N PHE A 63 -1.19 -6.61 -15.79
CA PHE A 63 -2.28 -6.52 -14.82
C PHE A 63 -3.60 -6.30 -15.55
N THR A 64 -4.67 -6.86 -14.98
CA THR A 64 -6.04 -6.58 -15.39
C THR A 64 -6.80 -6.08 -14.17
N PHE A 65 -7.21 -4.82 -14.22
CA PHE A 65 -8.03 -4.21 -13.16
C PHE A 65 -9.50 -4.66 -13.28
N PRO A 66 -10.27 -4.66 -12.19
CA PRO A 66 -11.68 -5.01 -12.21
C PRO A 66 -12.48 -4.15 -13.20
N ALA A 67 -13.35 -4.79 -13.98
CA ALA A 67 -14.11 -4.14 -15.06
C ALA A 67 -15.17 -3.11 -14.57
N ASP A 68 -15.47 -3.10 -13.27
CA ASP A 68 -16.36 -2.15 -12.62
C ASP A 68 -15.64 -0.88 -12.12
N VAL A 69 -14.34 -0.77 -12.40
CA VAL A 69 -13.50 0.39 -12.07
C VAL A 69 -13.04 1.05 -13.37
N GLU A 70 -13.29 2.34 -13.49
CA GLU A 70 -12.83 3.16 -14.60
C GLU A 70 -11.66 4.05 -14.17
N GLU A 71 -10.80 4.43 -15.11
CA GLU A 71 -9.75 5.42 -14.88
C GLU A 71 -10.35 6.75 -14.41
N ASN A 72 -9.63 7.43 -13.54
CA ASN A 72 -9.98 8.79 -13.17
C ASN A 72 -9.58 9.80 -14.26
N ALA A 73 -9.83 11.10 -14.02
CA ALA A 73 -9.49 12.18 -14.97
C ALA A 73 -7.98 12.32 -15.27
N TYR A 74 -7.13 11.63 -14.50
CA TYR A 74 -5.67 11.61 -14.67
C TYR A 74 -5.18 10.32 -15.33
N SER A 75 -6.08 9.53 -15.94
CA SER A 75 -5.78 8.21 -16.53
C SER A 75 -5.11 7.25 -15.55
N ASN A 76 -5.64 7.20 -14.33
CA ASN A 76 -5.12 6.43 -13.23
C ASN A 76 -6.21 5.56 -12.61
N PHE A 77 -5.92 4.29 -12.35
CA PHE A 77 -6.83 3.34 -11.71
C PHE A 77 -6.71 3.29 -10.20
N TYR A 78 -5.59 3.72 -9.59
CA TYR A 78 -5.31 3.45 -8.17
C TYR A 78 -6.32 4.11 -7.23
N GLY A 79 -6.61 5.40 -7.41
CA GLY A 79 -7.64 6.07 -6.61
C GLY A 79 -9.01 5.38 -6.68
N PRO A 80 -9.58 5.16 -7.89
CA PRO A 80 -10.81 4.39 -8.07
C PRO A 80 -10.80 2.96 -7.51
N LEU A 81 -9.68 2.23 -7.63
CA LEU A 81 -9.51 0.89 -7.04
C LEU A 81 -9.57 0.92 -5.51
N ILE A 82 -8.87 1.88 -4.91
CA ILE A 82 -8.83 2.05 -3.46
C ILE A 82 -10.20 2.43 -2.95
N GLU A 83 -10.90 3.33 -3.63
CA GLU A 83 -12.27 3.70 -3.30
C GLU A 83 -13.24 2.50 -3.38
N ALA A 84 -13.11 1.66 -4.42
CA ALA A 84 -14.01 0.52 -4.65
C ALA A 84 -13.73 -0.66 -3.73
N TYR A 85 -12.45 -0.96 -3.45
CA TYR A 85 -12.03 -2.21 -2.79
C TYR A 85 -11.32 -1.99 -1.44
N GLY A 86 -11.06 -0.75 -1.04
CA GLY A 86 -10.25 -0.40 0.13
C GLY A 86 -8.83 -0.95 0.00
N GLY A 87 -8.27 -0.91 -1.21
CA GLY A 87 -6.96 -1.43 -1.53
C GLY A 87 -6.75 -1.60 -3.02
N ILE A 88 -5.54 -2.00 -3.41
CA ILE A 88 -5.18 -2.25 -4.81
C ILE A 88 -5.51 -3.70 -5.16
N LYS A 89 -6.50 -3.88 -6.02
CA LYS A 89 -6.97 -5.18 -6.50
C LYS A 89 -6.73 -5.33 -7.99
N ALA A 90 -6.12 -6.44 -8.39
CA ALA A 90 -5.96 -6.78 -9.80
C ALA A 90 -5.79 -8.29 -10.00
N SER A 91 -6.02 -8.75 -11.24
CA SER A 91 -5.53 -10.03 -11.73
C SER A 91 -4.20 -9.81 -12.43
N ILE A 92 -3.30 -10.79 -12.30
CA ILE A 92 -2.00 -10.79 -12.95
C ILE A 92 -1.89 -11.96 -13.93
N SER A 93 -1.26 -11.73 -15.08
CA SER A 93 -0.87 -12.73 -16.04
C SER A 93 0.60 -12.55 -16.39
N LEU A 94 1.45 -13.50 -15.98
CA LEU A 94 2.85 -13.53 -16.40
C LEU A 94 2.94 -14.06 -17.81
N GLY A 95 3.37 -13.21 -18.73
CA GLY A 95 3.41 -13.50 -20.17
C GLY A 95 4.58 -14.39 -20.56
N ALA A 96 4.54 -14.87 -21.80
CA ALA A 96 5.70 -15.48 -22.44
C ALA A 96 6.51 -14.39 -23.18
N GLY A 97 7.73 -14.68 -23.58
CA GLY A 97 8.54 -13.80 -24.42
C GLY A 97 9.86 -13.37 -23.81
N CYS A 98 10.02 -13.47 -22.50
CA CYS A 98 11.30 -13.36 -21.80
C CYS A 98 11.52 -14.55 -20.87
N ASP A 99 12.79 -14.77 -20.48
CA ASP A 99 13.18 -15.91 -19.64
C ASP A 99 12.69 -15.75 -18.21
N TYR A 100 12.47 -14.54 -17.75
CA TYR A 100 12.10 -14.18 -16.38
C TYR A 100 10.90 -13.23 -16.37
N PRO A 101 9.67 -13.75 -16.65
CA PRO A 101 8.48 -12.91 -16.70
C PRO A 101 8.18 -12.30 -15.33
N TYR A 102 7.83 -11.00 -15.34
CA TYR A 102 7.44 -10.30 -14.12
C TYR A 102 6.44 -9.17 -14.39
N ALA A 103 5.66 -8.85 -13.36
CA ALA A 103 4.95 -7.59 -13.25
C ALA A 103 4.89 -7.19 -11.77
N GLY A 104 4.80 -5.90 -11.49
CA GLY A 104 4.79 -5.40 -10.13
C GLY A 104 4.05 -4.08 -10.00
N ILE A 105 3.72 -3.76 -8.76
CA ILE A 105 3.28 -2.43 -8.35
C ILE A 105 4.29 -1.87 -7.36
N GLY A 106 4.40 -0.57 -7.27
CA GLY A 106 5.33 0.05 -6.33
C GLY A 106 4.99 1.51 -6.07
N PHE A 107 5.74 2.12 -5.17
CA PHE A 107 5.72 3.54 -4.92
C PHE A 107 7.14 4.05 -4.65
N ASN A 108 7.40 5.29 -5.06
CA ASN A 108 8.68 5.95 -4.77
C ASN A 108 8.67 6.51 -3.36
N VAL A 109 9.77 6.30 -2.62
CA VAL A 109 9.87 6.69 -1.21
C VAL A 109 10.06 8.20 -1.06
N TRP A 110 10.87 8.81 -1.94
CA TRP A 110 11.23 10.22 -1.81
C TRP A 110 10.62 11.09 -2.91
N SER A 111 10.85 10.75 -4.17
CA SER A 111 10.36 11.51 -5.32
C SER A 111 10.23 10.63 -6.57
N GLU A 112 9.58 11.14 -7.61
CA GLU A 112 9.53 10.51 -8.92
C GLU A 112 10.93 10.37 -9.56
N GLY A 113 11.87 11.26 -9.20
CA GLY A 113 13.27 11.20 -9.62
C GLY A 113 14.06 10.02 -9.06
N GLN A 114 13.43 9.20 -8.20
CA GLN A 114 14.01 7.99 -7.62
C GLN A 114 15.33 8.23 -6.85
N GLU A 115 15.43 9.36 -6.19
CA GLU A 115 16.52 9.61 -5.23
C GLU A 115 16.39 8.65 -4.04
N GLY A 116 17.54 8.10 -3.63
CA GLY A 116 17.60 7.18 -2.50
C GLY A 116 17.61 7.91 -1.17
N VAL A 117 16.87 7.37 -0.22
CA VAL A 117 16.81 7.85 1.18
C VAL A 117 17.01 6.71 2.16
N ASP A 118 17.36 7.05 3.40
CA ASP A 118 17.55 6.09 4.48
C ASP A 118 16.21 5.71 5.10
N ILE A 119 15.84 4.44 4.94
CA ILE A 119 14.64 3.82 5.51
C ILE A 119 14.94 2.86 6.67
N THR A 120 16.15 2.86 7.19
CA THR A 120 16.59 1.94 8.26
C THR A 120 15.66 1.98 9.47
N ALA A 121 15.14 3.18 9.82
CA ALA A 121 14.23 3.41 10.94
C ALA A 121 12.90 2.65 10.83
N TRP A 122 12.48 2.22 9.64
CA TRP A 122 11.25 1.43 9.46
C TRP A 122 11.35 0.02 10.04
N ASN A 123 12.57 -0.47 10.32
CA ASN A 123 12.86 -1.82 10.86
C ASN A 123 12.38 -2.98 9.99
N GLY A 124 11.71 -2.73 8.89
CA GLY A 124 11.11 -3.68 7.97
C GLY A 124 9.88 -3.12 7.30
N ILE A 125 9.22 -3.97 6.54
CA ILE A 125 7.94 -3.69 5.87
C ILE A 125 6.89 -4.65 6.39
N CYS A 126 5.67 -4.19 6.58
CA CYS A 126 4.50 -5.03 6.79
C CYS A 126 3.51 -4.91 5.64
N LEU A 127 2.75 -5.96 5.41
CA LEU A 127 1.65 -6.01 4.43
C LEU A 127 0.40 -6.57 5.07
N THR A 128 -0.77 -6.01 4.71
CA THR A 128 -2.07 -6.70 4.82
C THR A 128 -2.55 -6.97 3.41
N TYR A 129 -2.67 -8.25 3.07
CA TYR A 129 -2.89 -8.68 1.69
C TYR A 129 -3.68 -9.99 1.60
N GLU A 130 -4.22 -10.23 0.42
CA GLU A 130 -4.69 -11.51 -0.09
C GLU A 130 -4.07 -11.72 -1.46
N SER A 131 -3.56 -12.92 -1.75
CA SER A 131 -2.97 -13.24 -3.06
C SER A 131 -2.99 -14.73 -3.32
N THR A 132 -3.38 -15.12 -4.51
CA THR A 132 -3.32 -16.52 -4.98
C THR A 132 -1.92 -16.93 -5.42
N LEU A 133 -1.00 -15.96 -5.61
CA LEU A 133 0.40 -16.16 -5.94
C LEU A 133 1.32 -15.66 -4.81
N GLY A 134 2.49 -16.29 -4.67
CA GLY A 134 3.59 -15.68 -3.94
C GLY A 134 4.21 -14.54 -4.75
N PHE A 135 4.79 -13.56 -4.06
CA PHE A 135 5.48 -12.42 -4.68
C PHE A 135 6.65 -11.94 -3.80
N GLY A 136 7.36 -10.92 -4.23
CA GLY A 136 8.46 -10.33 -3.47
C GLY A 136 8.16 -8.90 -3.05
N ILE A 137 8.61 -8.50 -1.84
CA ILE A 137 8.81 -7.09 -1.51
C ILE A 137 10.25 -6.78 -1.87
N GLU A 138 10.48 -5.89 -2.82
CA GLU A 138 11.80 -5.53 -3.33
C GLU A 138 12.16 -4.09 -2.94
N LEU A 139 13.40 -3.88 -2.49
CA LEU A 139 13.97 -2.56 -2.21
C LEU A 139 14.65 -2.04 -3.48
N GLY A 140 13.98 -1.19 -4.23
CA GLY A 140 14.58 -0.49 -5.35
C GLY A 140 15.53 0.58 -4.84
N VAL A 141 16.84 0.42 -5.07
CA VAL A 141 17.83 1.43 -4.68
C VAL A 141 17.94 2.52 -5.75
N ALA A 142 18.44 3.70 -5.38
CA ALA A 142 18.78 4.73 -6.36
C ALA A 142 19.82 4.18 -7.34
N ASP A 143 19.63 4.45 -8.65
CA ASP A 143 20.49 3.98 -9.74
C ASP A 143 20.73 2.45 -9.69
N GLU A 144 19.64 1.68 -9.52
CA GLU A 144 19.70 0.22 -9.36
C GLU A 144 20.44 -0.49 -10.52
N ALA A 145 20.40 0.07 -11.71
CA ALA A 145 21.12 -0.46 -12.86
C ALA A 145 22.65 -0.49 -12.64
N THR A 146 23.19 0.50 -11.97
CA THR A 146 24.63 0.61 -11.67
C THR A 146 24.99 0.00 -10.31
N VAL A 147 24.14 0.22 -9.29
CA VAL A 147 24.44 -0.14 -7.90
C VAL A 147 24.27 -1.63 -7.63
N THR A 148 23.17 -2.22 -8.09
CA THR A 148 22.86 -3.65 -7.86
C THR A 148 22.79 -4.48 -9.13
N GLU A 149 22.81 -3.84 -10.30
CA GLU A 149 22.48 -4.50 -11.59
C GLU A 149 21.14 -5.22 -11.49
N TYR A 150 20.14 -4.53 -10.88
CA TYR A 150 18.79 -5.03 -10.58
C TYR A 150 18.71 -6.21 -9.58
N ASN A 151 19.82 -6.67 -9.01
CA ASN A 151 19.84 -7.66 -7.94
C ASN A 151 19.50 -7.01 -6.60
N ASN A 152 18.27 -6.53 -6.48
CA ASN A 152 17.80 -5.81 -5.30
C ASN A 152 17.54 -6.76 -4.12
N TYR A 153 17.58 -6.21 -2.90
CA TYR A 153 17.13 -6.95 -1.72
C TYR A 153 15.64 -7.24 -1.81
N LYS A 154 15.26 -8.49 -1.57
CA LYS A 154 13.88 -8.96 -1.69
C LYS A 154 13.50 -9.85 -0.50
N ALA A 155 12.31 -9.62 0.07
CA ALA A 155 11.66 -10.54 1.01
C ALA A 155 10.56 -11.32 0.28
N THR A 156 10.49 -12.63 0.49
CA THR A 156 9.47 -13.49 -0.12
C THR A 156 8.16 -13.39 0.65
N VAL A 157 7.08 -13.06 -0.03
CA VAL A 157 5.71 -13.06 0.46
C VAL A 157 5.01 -14.35 0.00
N ALA A 158 4.50 -15.11 0.94
CA ALA A 158 3.76 -16.34 0.62
C ALA A 158 2.37 -16.00 0.04
N LYS A 159 1.81 -16.90 -0.76
CA LYS A 159 0.39 -16.80 -1.13
C LYS A 159 -0.50 -16.89 0.11
N ALA A 160 -1.60 -16.15 0.10
CA ALA A 160 -2.60 -16.13 1.16
C ALA A 160 -4.00 -16.09 0.54
N GLY A 161 -4.80 -17.15 0.74
CA GLY A 161 -6.16 -17.27 0.21
C GLY A 161 -7.21 -16.51 1.03
N SER A 162 -6.80 -15.73 2.00
CA SER A 162 -7.62 -14.82 2.80
C SER A 162 -6.75 -13.68 3.30
N LEU A 163 -7.39 -12.57 3.64
CA LEU A 163 -6.70 -11.38 4.12
C LEU A 163 -5.80 -11.70 5.32
N THR A 164 -4.51 -11.41 5.18
CA THR A 164 -3.44 -11.78 6.13
C THR A 164 -2.53 -10.58 6.36
N ALA A 165 -2.20 -10.27 7.61
CA ALA A 165 -1.16 -9.30 7.96
C ALA A 165 0.15 -10.04 8.26
N THR A 166 1.25 -9.57 7.68
CA THR A 166 2.56 -10.20 7.84
C THR A 166 3.67 -9.15 7.91
N ASP A 167 4.60 -9.36 8.85
CA ASP A 167 5.79 -8.55 9.06
C ASP A 167 7.03 -9.16 8.40
N PHE A 168 7.81 -8.30 7.74
CA PHE A 168 9.06 -8.62 7.06
C PHE A 168 10.16 -7.72 7.62
N ALA A 169 10.79 -8.13 8.73
CA ALA A 169 11.97 -7.44 9.26
C ALA A 169 13.13 -7.46 8.25
N TRP A 170 14.02 -6.46 8.29
CA TRP A 170 15.14 -6.35 7.34
C TRP A 170 15.98 -7.62 7.22
N ALA A 171 16.09 -8.42 8.27
CA ALA A 171 16.78 -9.69 8.24
C ALA A 171 16.20 -10.75 7.27
N LYS A 172 14.93 -10.56 6.83
CA LYS A 172 14.28 -11.43 5.83
C LYS A 172 14.59 -11.03 4.39
N PHE A 173 15.14 -9.85 4.17
CA PHE A 173 15.49 -9.38 2.84
C PHE A 173 16.84 -9.95 2.41
N LYS A 174 16.91 -10.52 1.23
CA LYS A 174 18.11 -11.14 0.65
C LYS A 174 18.26 -10.76 -0.81
N GLN A 175 19.51 -10.61 -1.26
CA GLN A 175 19.81 -10.53 -2.68
C GLN A 175 19.90 -11.93 -3.31
N GLY A 176 19.66 -12.02 -4.61
CA GLY A 176 19.91 -13.21 -5.40
C GLY A 176 21.42 -13.59 -5.40
N THR A 177 21.70 -14.84 -5.70
CA THR A 177 23.07 -15.34 -5.83
C THR A 177 23.39 -15.67 -7.27
N GLY A 178 24.62 -15.36 -7.70
CA GLY A 178 25.12 -15.76 -9.03
C GLY A 178 24.76 -14.79 -10.18
N TRP A 179 24.18 -13.64 -9.88
CA TRP A 179 23.90 -12.59 -10.86
C TRP A 179 23.88 -11.20 -10.19
N GLY A 180 24.04 -10.15 -10.99
CA GLY A 180 24.08 -8.77 -10.52
C GLY A 180 25.17 -8.49 -9.49
N LYS A 181 25.08 -7.34 -8.83
CA LYS A 181 26.01 -6.94 -7.79
C LYS A 181 25.43 -7.18 -6.40
N THR A 182 26.25 -7.73 -5.52
CA THR A 182 25.92 -7.85 -4.10
C THR A 182 26.48 -6.65 -3.33
N ILE A 183 25.61 -6.02 -2.52
CA ILE A 183 25.97 -4.90 -1.64
C ILE A 183 25.53 -5.22 -0.19
N PRO A 184 26.11 -4.57 0.84
CA PRO A 184 25.58 -4.67 2.19
C PRO A 184 24.13 -4.18 2.29
N ILE A 185 23.32 -4.81 3.14
CA ILE A 185 21.92 -4.40 3.31
C ILE A 185 21.81 -2.96 3.83
N GLU A 186 22.73 -2.53 4.68
CA GLU A 186 22.80 -1.16 5.20
C GLU A 186 22.97 -0.14 4.08
N THR A 187 23.72 -0.50 3.02
CA THR A 187 23.87 0.35 1.83
C THR A 187 22.54 0.45 1.07
N ALA A 188 21.82 -0.67 0.90
CA ALA A 188 20.52 -0.67 0.23
C ALA A 188 19.48 0.14 1.03
N LEU A 189 19.42 -0.05 2.35
CA LEU A 189 18.50 0.69 3.24
C LEU A 189 18.81 2.18 3.28
N GLY A 190 20.08 2.57 3.23
CA GLY A 190 20.53 3.97 3.21
C GLY A 190 20.29 4.68 1.86
N SER A 191 19.87 3.96 0.82
CA SER A 191 19.67 4.49 -0.54
C SER A 191 18.45 3.89 -1.22
N THR A 192 17.39 3.62 -0.47
CA THR A 192 16.14 3.09 -1.05
C THR A 192 15.37 4.20 -1.75
N ALA A 193 15.07 4.00 -3.03
CA ALA A 193 14.29 4.93 -3.85
C ALA A 193 12.83 4.48 -3.99
N ALA A 194 12.57 3.17 -4.00
CA ALA A 194 11.23 2.63 -4.18
C ALA A 194 11.00 1.35 -3.36
N ILE A 195 9.76 1.14 -2.95
CA ILE A 195 9.26 -0.15 -2.46
C ILE A 195 8.43 -0.77 -3.59
N LYS A 196 8.78 -2.00 -3.97
CA LYS A 196 8.14 -2.69 -5.09
C LYS A 196 7.55 -4.02 -4.62
N LEU A 197 6.33 -4.33 -5.05
CA LEU A 197 5.69 -5.63 -4.88
C LEU A 197 5.73 -6.34 -6.22
N LYS A 198 6.65 -7.31 -6.37
CA LYS A 198 6.99 -7.94 -7.65
C LYS A 198 6.49 -9.37 -7.71
N PHE A 199 5.65 -9.63 -8.68
CA PHE A 199 5.24 -10.99 -9.07
C PHE A 199 6.17 -11.47 -10.16
N GLU A 200 6.76 -12.64 -9.98
CA GLU A 200 7.69 -13.25 -10.93
C GLU A 200 7.49 -14.77 -10.95
N GLY A 201 7.79 -15.42 -12.06
CA GLY A 201 7.59 -16.86 -12.16
C GLY A 201 7.73 -17.41 -13.58
N VAL A 202 6.92 -18.41 -13.89
CA VAL A 202 6.90 -19.03 -15.21
C VAL A 202 5.85 -18.38 -16.08
N GLY A 203 6.16 -18.16 -17.36
CA GLY A 203 5.19 -17.64 -18.34
C GLY A 203 3.92 -18.48 -18.40
N GLY A 204 2.76 -17.83 -18.49
CA GLY A 204 1.44 -18.45 -18.40
C GLY A 204 0.89 -18.58 -16.98
N THR A 205 1.66 -18.20 -15.94
CA THR A 205 1.13 -18.14 -14.56
C THR A 205 0.14 -16.99 -14.45
N THR A 206 -1.01 -17.26 -13.84
CA THR A 206 -2.06 -16.27 -13.57
C THR A 206 -2.48 -16.30 -12.11
N GLY A 207 -2.97 -15.19 -11.60
CA GLY A 207 -3.49 -15.11 -10.23
C GLY A 207 -4.12 -13.77 -9.93
N ASP A 208 -4.64 -13.65 -8.72
CA ASP A 208 -5.31 -12.46 -8.23
C ASP A 208 -4.64 -11.98 -6.95
N PHE A 209 -4.67 -10.68 -6.71
CA PHE A 209 -4.20 -10.09 -5.46
C PHE A 209 -5.07 -8.91 -5.02
N LEU A 210 -5.01 -8.63 -3.72
CA LEU A 210 -5.52 -7.44 -3.07
C LEU A 210 -4.49 -7.00 -2.02
N ILE A 211 -3.97 -5.80 -2.15
CA ILE A 211 -3.11 -5.17 -1.15
C ILE A 211 -3.92 -4.12 -0.42
N LYS A 212 -4.10 -4.30 0.88
CA LYS A 212 -4.89 -3.40 1.72
C LYS A 212 -4.07 -2.45 2.56
N GLN A 213 -2.94 -2.90 3.05
CA GLN A 213 -2.04 -2.06 3.85
C GLN A 213 -0.59 -2.34 3.48
N VAL A 214 0.19 -1.29 3.46
CA VAL A 214 1.66 -1.34 3.42
C VAL A 214 2.18 -0.36 4.47
N GLY A 215 3.10 -0.82 5.31
CA GLY A 215 3.63 0.03 6.38
C GLY A 215 5.03 -0.39 6.82
N SER A 216 5.62 0.39 7.70
CA SER A 216 6.80 -0.03 8.45
C SER A 216 6.46 -1.19 9.38
N LEU A 217 7.48 -1.91 9.84
CA LEU A 217 7.33 -3.13 10.66
C LEU A 217 6.34 -2.92 11.82
N GLY A 218 5.36 -3.81 11.95
CA GLY A 218 4.39 -3.84 13.04
C GLY A 218 3.21 -2.87 12.91
N GLN A 219 3.10 -2.09 11.83
CA GLN A 219 2.00 -1.15 11.64
C GLN A 219 0.75 -1.79 11.02
N CYS A 220 0.89 -2.89 10.28
CA CYS A 220 -0.22 -3.55 9.61
C CYS A 220 -1.01 -4.46 10.55
N SER A 221 -2.31 -4.54 10.33
CA SER A 221 -3.18 -5.44 11.08
C SER A 221 -4.32 -5.94 10.22
N VAL A 222 -4.75 -7.19 10.43
CA VAL A 222 -6.08 -7.63 10.01
C VAL A 222 -7.03 -7.08 11.06
N GLY A 223 -7.47 -5.84 10.88
CA GLY A 223 -8.59 -5.31 11.67
C GLY A 223 -9.84 -6.18 11.47
N PRO A 224 -10.83 -6.14 12.36
CA PRO A 224 -12.11 -6.76 12.10
C PRO A 224 -12.60 -6.23 10.74
N ASN A 225 -12.87 -7.12 9.79
CA ASN A 225 -13.20 -6.89 8.38
C ASN A 225 -13.84 -5.52 8.14
N ALA A 226 -13.05 -4.48 7.95
CA ALA A 226 -13.55 -3.19 7.56
C ALA A 226 -13.99 -3.32 6.09
N ILE A 227 -15.28 -3.30 5.84
CA ILE A 227 -15.81 -3.17 4.49
C ILE A 227 -15.33 -1.83 3.96
N PRO A 228 -14.80 -1.75 2.72
CA PRO A 228 -14.41 -0.48 2.12
C PRO A 228 -15.50 0.57 2.31
N GLU A 229 -15.13 1.76 2.70
CA GLU A 229 -16.09 2.84 3.03
C GLU A 229 -17.03 3.14 1.85
N SER A 230 -16.57 2.92 0.60
CA SER A 230 -17.38 3.02 -0.61
C SER A 230 -18.53 2.00 -0.67
N ASN A 231 -18.28 0.75 -0.27
CA ASN A 231 -19.34 -0.27 -0.17
C ASN A 231 -20.25 -0.02 1.03
N VAL A 232 -19.68 0.57 2.09
CA VAL A 232 -20.44 1.04 3.25
C VAL A 232 -21.32 2.22 2.86
N LYS A 233 -20.84 3.20 2.08
CA LYS A 233 -21.64 4.34 1.58
C LYS A 233 -22.81 3.89 0.69
N LYS A 234 -22.67 2.79 -0.05
CA LYS A 234 -23.77 2.19 -0.83
C LYS A 234 -24.75 1.39 0.04
N ALA A 235 -24.25 0.78 1.13
CA ALA A 235 -25.04 -0.06 2.03
C ALA A 235 -25.61 0.71 3.22
N ILE A 236 -25.00 1.85 3.60
CA ILE A 236 -25.38 2.62 4.79
C ILE A 236 -25.66 4.07 4.41
N THR A 237 -26.89 4.49 4.67
CA THR A 237 -27.29 5.89 4.59
C THR A 237 -27.63 6.39 5.99
N ILE A 238 -27.03 7.49 6.42
CA ILE A 238 -27.32 8.17 7.67
C ILE A 238 -27.73 9.60 7.33
N ASN A 239 -28.89 10.01 7.79
CA ASN A 239 -29.35 11.38 7.76
C ASN A 239 -29.81 11.80 9.19
N ASP A 240 -30.36 13.00 9.35
CA ASP A 240 -30.74 13.54 10.64
C ASP A 240 -31.89 12.74 11.31
N ASP A 241 -32.65 11.96 10.56
CA ASP A 241 -33.84 11.25 11.03
C ASP A 241 -33.58 9.76 11.26
N MET A 242 -32.64 9.14 10.52
CA MET A 242 -32.50 7.69 10.54
C MET A 242 -31.16 7.17 9.97
N ILE A 243 -30.84 5.93 10.33
CA ILE A 243 -29.88 5.10 9.63
C ILE A 243 -30.61 3.99 8.86
N VAL A 244 -30.21 3.77 7.61
CA VAL A 244 -30.53 2.59 6.81
C VAL A 244 -29.23 1.83 6.53
N ALA A 245 -29.13 0.58 6.96
CA ALA A 245 -27.95 -0.27 6.80
C ALA A 245 -28.35 -1.53 6.03
N THR A 246 -28.34 -1.46 4.71
CA THR A 246 -28.68 -2.60 3.84
C THR A 246 -27.73 -3.76 4.06
N GLY A 247 -28.27 -4.93 4.42
CA GLY A 247 -27.49 -6.12 4.73
C GLY A 247 -27.02 -6.20 6.20
N ALA A 248 -27.35 -5.21 7.05
CA ALA A 248 -27.20 -5.36 8.48
C ALA A 248 -28.18 -6.40 9.04
N THR A 249 -27.71 -7.21 9.97
CA THR A 249 -28.52 -8.09 10.81
C THR A 249 -28.69 -7.52 12.21
N LYS A 250 -27.94 -6.44 12.53
CA LYS A 250 -28.01 -5.76 13.80
C LYS A 250 -27.51 -4.32 13.70
N ILE A 251 -28.21 -3.39 14.33
CA ILE A 251 -27.78 -2.01 14.54
C ILE A 251 -27.76 -1.74 16.05
N GLU A 252 -26.67 -1.22 16.55
CA GLU A 252 -26.46 -0.84 17.95
C GLU A 252 -26.02 0.63 18.02
N VAL A 253 -26.54 1.36 19.01
CA VAL A 253 -26.12 2.74 19.28
C VAL A 253 -25.64 2.86 20.71
N PHE A 254 -24.53 3.54 20.88
CA PHE A 254 -23.86 3.73 22.17
C PHE A 254 -23.65 5.22 22.46
N GLU A 255 -23.71 5.62 23.72
CA GLU A 255 -23.11 6.84 24.21
C GLU A 255 -21.59 6.77 24.11
N LEU A 256 -20.89 7.91 24.14
CA LEU A 256 -19.40 7.93 24.15
C LEU A 256 -18.79 7.21 25.35
N THR A 257 -19.54 7.02 26.41
CA THR A 257 -19.16 6.22 27.60
C THR A 257 -19.13 4.72 27.34
N GLY A 258 -19.57 4.26 26.15
CA GLY A 258 -19.73 2.85 25.81
C GLY A 258 -21.06 2.23 26.28
N LYS A 259 -21.93 3.02 26.93
CA LYS A 259 -23.24 2.55 27.35
C LYS A 259 -24.15 2.36 26.14
N SER A 260 -24.75 1.16 25.99
CA SER A 260 -25.73 0.88 24.96
C SER A 260 -27.01 1.69 25.18
N VAL A 261 -27.46 2.37 24.14
CA VAL A 261 -28.70 3.16 24.10
C VAL A 261 -29.83 2.34 23.52
N ILE A 262 -29.58 1.71 22.37
CA ILE A 262 -30.54 0.85 21.67
C ILE A 262 -29.80 -0.23 20.85
N SER A 263 -30.47 -1.35 20.66
CA SER A 263 -30.05 -2.42 19.77
C SER A 263 -31.28 -2.94 19.03
N THR A 264 -31.18 -3.08 17.70
CA THR A 264 -32.24 -3.64 16.87
C THR A 264 -31.65 -4.63 15.86
N ASP A 265 -32.41 -5.66 15.54
CA ASP A 265 -32.08 -6.65 14.49
C ASP A 265 -32.65 -6.22 13.11
N GLU A 266 -33.16 -5.02 13.01
CA GLU A 266 -33.64 -4.43 11.74
C GLU A 266 -32.49 -3.71 11.01
N SER A 267 -32.64 -3.58 9.68
CA SER A 267 -31.69 -2.86 8.83
C SER A 267 -31.92 -1.33 8.82
N THR A 268 -32.86 -0.84 9.62
CA THR A 268 -33.21 0.57 9.71
C THR A 268 -33.47 0.95 11.17
N LEU A 269 -32.96 2.11 11.59
CA LEU A 269 -33.19 2.68 12.92
C LEU A 269 -33.48 4.16 12.80
N LYS A 270 -34.63 4.61 13.36
CA LYS A 270 -35.00 6.04 13.43
C LYS A 270 -34.43 6.69 14.69
N PHE A 271 -34.13 7.99 14.59
CA PHE A 271 -33.55 8.77 15.68
C PHE A 271 -34.59 9.59 16.48
N ASP A 272 -35.90 9.44 16.19
CA ASP A 272 -36.99 10.26 16.77
C ASP A 272 -37.00 10.26 18.32
N SER A 273 -36.47 9.23 18.95
CA SER A 273 -36.45 9.08 20.42
C SER A 273 -35.11 9.45 21.06
N PHE A 274 -34.14 9.86 20.26
CA PHE A 274 -32.81 10.19 20.77
C PHE A 274 -32.77 11.65 21.24
N LYS A 275 -32.02 11.90 22.30
CA LYS A 275 -31.71 13.24 22.75
C LYS A 275 -30.58 13.83 21.86
N PRO A 276 -30.55 15.17 21.70
CA PRO A 276 -29.37 15.80 21.11
C PRO A 276 -28.08 15.36 21.80
N GLY A 277 -27.09 14.98 21.03
CA GLY A 277 -25.82 14.47 21.59
C GLY A 277 -24.96 13.73 20.58
N VAL A 278 -23.82 13.26 21.04
CA VAL A 278 -22.86 12.48 20.25
C VAL A 278 -23.02 11.00 20.59
N TYR A 279 -23.18 10.18 19.55
CA TYR A 279 -23.39 8.74 19.65
C TYR A 279 -22.43 8.00 18.73
N VAL A 280 -22.18 6.72 19.09
CA VAL A 280 -21.46 5.77 18.22
C VAL A 280 -22.48 4.76 17.72
N ILE A 281 -22.62 4.66 16.41
CA ILE A 281 -23.46 3.64 15.74
C ILE A 281 -22.56 2.50 15.31
N ARG A 282 -23.02 1.29 15.55
CA ARG A 282 -22.44 0.05 15.05
C ARG A 282 -23.50 -0.73 14.26
N ALA A 283 -23.25 -1.02 12.99
CA ALA A 283 -24.10 -1.92 12.19
C ALA A 283 -23.31 -3.16 11.78
N THR A 284 -23.85 -4.33 12.06
CA THR A 284 -23.21 -5.62 11.79
C THR A 284 -24.09 -6.53 10.96
N GLY A 285 -23.51 -7.33 10.06
CA GLY A 285 -24.17 -8.29 9.18
C GLY A 285 -23.18 -9.33 8.66
N LYS A 286 -23.65 -10.25 7.79
CA LYS A 286 -22.79 -11.32 7.26
C LYS A 286 -21.49 -10.77 6.60
N ASN A 287 -21.62 -9.64 5.89
CA ASN A 287 -20.52 -8.95 5.22
C ASN A 287 -20.53 -7.45 5.55
N LEU A 288 -21.02 -7.06 6.71
CA LEU A 288 -21.15 -5.69 7.15
C LEU A 288 -20.63 -5.56 8.58
N ASN A 289 -19.65 -4.69 8.80
CA ASN A 289 -19.20 -4.24 10.12
C ASN A 289 -18.86 -2.75 10.01
N PHE A 290 -19.78 -1.92 10.44
CA PHE A 290 -19.67 -0.46 10.34
C PHE A 290 -19.72 0.16 11.72
N VAL A 291 -18.84 1.09 11.98
CA VAL A 291 -18.84 1.91 13.21
C VAL A 291 -18.64 3.37 12.80
N LYS A 292 -19.51 4.26 13.27
CA LYS A 292 -19.39 5.68 13.02
C LYS A 292 -19.87 6.50 14.21
N GLN A 293 -19.14 7.56 14.52
CA GLN A 293 -19.62 8.60 15.43
C GLN A 293 -20.53 9.56 14.66
N ILE A 294 -21.68 9.88 15.24
CA ILE A 294 -22.65 10.85 14.71
C ILE A 294 -23.00 11.89 15.78
N GLN A 295 -23.43 13.05 15.33
CA GLN A 295 -24.00 14.08 16.19
C GLN A 295 -25.47 14.26 15.80
N LEU A 296 -26.38 14.10 16.76
CA LEU A 296 -27.81 14.38 16.63
C LEU A 296 -28.10 15.74 17.25
N HIS A 297 -28.95 16.53 16.60
CA HIS A 297 -29.29 17.90 16.97
C HIS A 297 -30.70 18.04 17.54
#